data_f63b7b1b7781acb95fd1f980521aece5
#
_entry.id   f63b7b1b7781acb95fd1f980521aece5
#
_cell.length_a   1.000
_cell.length_b   1.000
_cell.length_c   1.000
_cell.angle_alpha   90.00
_cell.angle_beta   90.00
_cell.angle_gamma   90.00
#
_symmetry.space_group_name_H-M   'P 1'
#
loop_
_entity.id
_entity.type
_entity.pdbx_description
1 polymer ?
#
loop_
_entity_poly.entity_id
_entity_poly.type
_entity_poly.pdbx_seq_one_letter_code
_entity_poly.pdbx_strand_id
1 'polypeptide(L)'
;TSPAPICEKERKTPISAGTISVAGSAGTRTLAFDAKAHATGYPSGAGAKVFLGGDKVIVSAAGSVVPAFELMVVAPVVVTFPTLTKALVIQRSKGLSFSWSADAVAPITAEFSSTATLGDPAAVRTTRVSCVFAGSAPIGKIPGTALTDLPLGNVDFQITQVAHAVAAAENWDVRLNVSANTAVFGAVLE
;
A
#
# COMPACT_ATOMS: atom_id res chain seq x y z
N THR A 1 7.02 41.76 -9.37
CA THR A 1 7.24 40.41 -9.96
C THR A 1 7.74 39.49 -8.88
N SER A 2 6.89 38.58 -8.41
CA SER A 2 7.33 37.51 -7.49
C SER A 2 8.27 36.57 -8.25
N PRO A 3 9.40 36.17 -7.65
CA PRO A 3 10.27 35.18 -8.26
C PRO A 3 9.51 33.86 -8.42
N ALA A 4 9.72 33.21 -9.55
CA ALA A 4 9.12 31.89 -9.80
C ALA A 4 9.58 30.88 -8.73
N PRO A 5 8.70 30.00 -8.24
CA PRO A 5 9.09 29.00 -7.26
C PRO A 5 10.15 28.08 -7.85
N ILE A 6 11.26 27.92 -7.15
CA ILE A 6 12.30 26.94 -7.50
C ILE A 6 11.82 25.60 -6.96
N CYS A 7 11.39 24.71 -7.86
CA CYS A 7 11.06 23.35 -7.52
C CYS A 7 12.33 22.49 -7.63
N GLU A 8 12.98 22.22 -6.52
CA GLU A 8 14.07 21.25 -6.47
C GLU A 8 13.49 19.84 -6.45
N LYS A 9 13.84 19.06 -7.47
CA LYS A 9 13.53 17.63 -7.50
C LYS A 9 14.61 16.91 -6.71
N GLU A 10 14.34 16.65 -5.43
CA GLU A 10 15.25 15.85 -4.61
C GLU A 10 15.38 14.44 -5.21
N ARG A 11 16.52 14.15 -5.81
CA ARG A 11 16.86 12.81 -6.26
C ARG A 11 17.44 12.05 -5.06
N LYS A 12 16.65 11.20 -4.45
CA LYS A 12 17.16 10.28 -3.42
C LYS A 12 18.13 9.30 -4.10
N THR A 13 19.38 9.31 -3.68
CA THR A 13 20.35 8.30 -4.13
C THR A 13 20.03 6.97 -3.48
N PRO A 14 19.89 5.88 -4.25
CA PRO A 14 19.66 4.57 -3.67
C PRO A 14 20.83 4.15 -2.78
N ILE A 15 20.51 3.51 -1.66
CA ILE A 15 21.50 3.08 -0.67
C ILE A 15 21.47 1.55 -0.62
N SER A 16 22.67 0.95 -0.61
CA SER A 16 22.83 -0.49 -0.65
C SER A 16 22.70 -1.14 0.73
N ALA A 17 21.91 -2.18 0.80
CA ALA A 17 21.89 -3.17 1.90
C ALA A 17 22.63 -4.47 1.50
N GLY A 18 23.40 -4.45 0.43
CA GLY A 18 23.97 -5.67 -0.15
C GLY A 18 22.95 -6.45 -0.97
N THR A 19 23.16 -7.75 -1.08
CA THR A 19 22.17 -8.63 -1.72
C THR A 19 21.00 -8.88 -0.77
N ILE A 20 19.79 -8.65 -1.27
CA ILE A 20 18.55 -8.95 -0.53
C ILE A 20 18.04 -10.32 -0.99
N SER A 21 17.68 -11.16 -0.04
CA SER A 21 17.01 -12.45 -0.24
C SER A 21 15.58 -12.38 0.27
N VAL A 22 14.63 -12.82 -0.54
CA VAL A 22 13.22 -12.98 -0.17
C VAL A 22 12.87 -14.45 -0.27
N ALA A 23 12.56 -15.09 0.84
CA ALA A 23 12.23 -16.51 0.94
C ALA A 23 10.79 -16.71 1.40
N GLY A 24 10.13 -17.71 0.83
CA GLY A 24 8.80 -18.18 1.20
C GLY A 24 8.61 -19.64 0.83
N SER A 25 7.39 -20.17 0.97
CA SER A 25 7.10 -21.60 0.73
C SER A 25 7.33 -22.04 -0.72
N ALA A 26 7.22 -21.14 -1.68
CA ALA A 26 7.39 -21.45 -3.11
C ALA A 26 8.83 -21.23 -3.63
N GLY A 27 9.75 -20.80 -2.78
CA GLY A 27 11.16 -20.65 -3.14
C GLY A 27 11.82 -19.40 -2.57
N THR A 28 12.96 -19.06 -3.16
CA THR A 28 13.76 -17.90 -2.77
C THR A 28 14.10 -17.06 -4.00
N ARG A 29 14.04 -15.76 -3.85
CA ARG A 29 14.47 -14.78 -4.85
C ARG A 29 15.55 -13.90 -4.26
N THR A 30 16.64 -13.71 -5.01
CA THR A 30 17.70 -12.78 -4.66
C THR A 30 17.62 -11.51 -5.51
N LEU A 31 17.88 -10.37 -4.90
CA LEU A 31 17.88 -9.05 -5.51
C LEU A 31 19.27 -8.44 -5.30
N ALA A 32 20.03 -8.32 -6.37
CA ALA A 32 21.32 -7.64 -6.34
C ALA A 32 21.12 -6.13 -6.41
N PHE A 33 21.94 -5.38 -5.68
CA PHE A 33 21.95 -3.93 -5.75
C PHE A 33 22.62 -3.45 -7.04
N ASP A 34 21.94 -2.61 -7.79
CA ASP A 34 22.49 -1.90 -8.95
C ASP A 34 21.84 -0.52 -9.11
N ALA A 35 22.48 0.51 -8.57
CA ALA A 35 21.98 1.88 -8.63
C ALA A 35 21.97 2.48 -10.05
N LYS A 36 22.67 1.87 -11.02
CA LYS A 36 22.69 2.33 -12.42
C LYS A 36 21.51 1.75 -13.20
N ALA A 37 21.17 0.48 -12.94
CA ALA A 37 20.09 -0.22 -13.63
C ALA A 37 18.72 0.10 -13.02
N HIS A 38 18.65 0.43 -11.72
CA HIS A 38 17.40 0.56 -10.98
C HIS A 38 17.33 1.85 -10.15
N ALA A 39 16.31 2.65 -10.36
CA ALA A 39 16.11 3.92 -9.64
C ALA A 39 16.02 3.74 -8.11
N THR A 40 15.58 2.57 -7.65
CA THR A 40 15.53 2.18 -6.23
C THR A 40 16.78 1.45 -5.77
N GLY A 41 17.73 1.17 -6.66
CA GLY A 41 18.93 0.37 -6.41
C GLY A 41 18.67 -1.14 -6.48
N TYR A 42 17.43 -1.60 -6.53
CA TYR A 42 17.06 -3.01 -6.65
C TYR A 42 16.03 -3.22 -7.76
N PRO A 43 16.01 -4.40 -8.39
CA PRO A 43 15.03 -4.69 -9.42
C PRO A 43 13.61 -4.63 -8.86
N SER A 44 12.75 -3.89 -9.56
CA SER A 44 11.31 -3.81 -9.31
C SER A 44 10.57 -4.56 -10.40
N GLY A 45 9.35 -5.01 -10.11
CA GLY A 45 8.47 -5.67 -11.06
C GLY A 45 8.21 -7.15 -10.78
N ALA A 46 7.40 -7.75 -11.63
CA ALA A 46 6.98 -9.13 -11.49
C ALA A 46 8.18 -10.08 -11.65
N GLY A 47 8.38 -10.90 -10.64
CA GLY A 47 9.31 -12.03 -10.68
C GLY A 47 8.57 -13.33 -10.40
N ALA A 48 9.30 -14.43 -10.32
CA ALA A 48 8.71 -15.68 -9.88
C ALA A 48 8.08 -15.51 -8.49
N LYS A 49 6.88 -16.05 -8.31
CA LYS A 49 6.16 -16.02 -7.05
C LYS A 49 6.92 -16.90 -6.05
N VAL A 50 7.33 -16.33 -4.94
CA VAL A 50 8.13 -17.04 -3.92
C VAL A 50 7.32 -17.39 -2.66
N PHE A 51 6.11 -16.82 -2.51
CA PHE A 51 5.22 -17.08 -1.38
C PHE A 51 3.74 -17.00 -1.80
N LEU A 52 2.90 -17.60 -0.99
CA LEU A 52 1.43 -17.55 -1.06
C LEU A 52 0.88 -16.75 0.13
N GLY A 53 -0.41 -16.41 0.07
CA GLY A 53 -1.10 -15.84 1.24
C GLY A 53 -1.08 -16.81 2.42
N GLY A 54 -0.78 -16.32 3.61
CA GLY A 54 -0.61 -17.12 4.82
C GLY A 54 0.80 -17.64 5.07
N ASP A 55 1.69 -17.58 4.08
CA ASP A 55 3.08 -18.02 4.25
C ASP A 55 3.89 -17.08 5.14
N LYS A 56 4.85 -17.65 5.82
CA LYS A 56 5.94 -16.87 6.40
C LYS A 56 6.87 -16.41 5.28
N VAL A 57 7.05 -15.10 5.18
CA VAL A 57 7.99 -14.46 4.25
C VAL A 57 9.15 -13.96 5.08
N ILE A 58 10.35 -14.43 4.74
CA ILE A 58 11.60 -14.00 5.36
C ILE A 58 12.34 -13.14 4.35
N VAL A 59 12.73 -11.94 4.77
CA VAL A 59 13.56 -11.04 3.99
C VAL A 59 14.84 -10.78 4.75
N SER A 60 15.96 -11.13 4.14
CA SER A 60 17.29 -10.89 4.72
C SER A 60 18.14 -10.07 3.77
N ALA A 61 19.06 -9.29 4.32
CA ALA A 61 20.09 -8.58 3.58
C ALA A 61 21.45 -8.93 4.11
N ALA A 62 22.41 -9.11 3.20
CA ALA A 62 23.79 -9.46 3.55
C ALA A 62 24.53 -8.30 4.29
N GLY A 63 24.01 -7.09 4.14
CA GLY A 63 24.63 -5.88 4.67
C GLY A 63 25.58 -5.23 3.68
N SER A 64 25.65 -3.91 3.76
CA SER A 64 26.58 -3.03 3.02
C SER A 64 26.60 -1.68 3.74
N VAL A 65 26.09 -0.60 3.15
CA VAL A 65 25.89 0.70 3.83
C VAL A 65 24.81 0.58 4.89
N VAL A 66 23.70 -0.12 4.57
CA VAL A 66 22.74 -0.58 5.58
C VAL A 66 23.26 -1.90 6.12
N PRO A 67 23.41 -2.05 7.45
CA PRO A 67 23.86 -3.28 8.06
C PRO A 67 22.99 -4.50 7.71
N ALA A 68 23.52 -5.71 7.93
CA ALA A 68 22.75 -6.92 7.73
C ALA A 68 21.51 -6.94 8.62
N PHE A 69 20.40 -7.44 8.06
CA PHE A 69 19.15 -7.59 8.80
C PHE A 69 18.37 -8.80 8.33
N GLU A 70 17.48 -9.26 9.17
CA GLU A 70 16.46 -10.24 8.82
C GLU A 70 15.11 -9.79 9.38
N LEU A 71 14.09 -9.89 8.55
CA LEU A 71 12.69 -9.56 8.87
C LEU A 71 11.81 -10.73 8.48
N MET A 72 10.81 -11.02 9.30
CA MET A 72 9.80 -12.02 9.02
C MET A 72 8.42 -11.40 9.14
N VAL A 73 7.55 -11.76 8.21
CA VAL A 73 6.13 -11.37 8.22
C VAL A 73 5.30 -12.52 7.68
N VAL A 74 4.06 -12.65 8.14
CA VAL A 74 3.08 -13.55 7.50
C VAL A 74 2.42 -12.79 6.35
N ALA A 75 2.52 -13.33 5.14
CA ALA A 75 1.88 -12.74 3.96
C ALA A 75 0.35 -12.68 4.15
N PRO A 76 -0.30 -11.58 3.81
CA PRO A 76 -1.76 -11.52 3.89
C PRO A 76 -2.40 -12.58 2.99
N VAL A 77 -3.47 -13.18 3.48
CA VAL A 77 -4.33 -14.07 2.68
C VAL A 77 -5.22 -13.21 1.79
N VAL A 78 -5.41 -13.62 0.54
CA VAL A 78 -6.35 -12.95 -0.36
C VAL A 78 -7.77 -13.13 0.21
N VAL A 79 -8.44 -12.03 0.51
CA VAL A 79 -9.83 -12.03 0.96
C VAL A 79 -10.76 -11.58 -0.17
N THR A 80 -12.00 -12.04 -0.12
CA THR A 80 -13.07 -11.60 -1.02
C THR A 80 -14.01 -10.65 -0.28
N PHE A 81 -14.64 -9.77 -1.03
CA PHE A 81 -15.57 -8.75 -0.52
C PHE A 81 -16.97 -8.99 -1.12
N PRO A 82 -17.75 -9.95 -0.58
CA PRO A 82 -18.97 -10.40 -1.23
C PRO A 82 -20.07 -9.34 -1.32
N THR A 83 -20.00 -8.31 -0.48
CA THR A 83 -20.96 -7.19 -0.46
C THR A 83 -20.58 -6.04 -1.39
N LEU A 84 -19.38 -6.09 -2.00
CA LEU A 84 -18.91 -5.04 -2.90
C LEU A 84 -19.06 -5.46 -4.36
N THR A 85 -19.65 -4.58 -5.15
CA THR A 85 -19.78 -4.74 -6.61
C THR A 85 -18.77 -3.84 -7.33
N LYS A 86 -18.53 -4.08 -8.61
CA LYS A 86 -17.58 -3.27 -9.41
C LYS A 86 -17.98 -1.80 -9.54
N ALA A 87 -19.27 -1.50 -9.42
CA ALA A 87 -19.79 -0.13 -9.40
C ALA A 87 -20.58 0.07 -8.12
N LEU A 88 -20.12 0.98 -7.28
CA LEU A 88 -20.73 1.30 -5.99
C LEU A 88 -21.41 2.65 -6.06
N VAL A 89 -22.64 2.73 -5.59
CA VAL A 89 -23.31 3.99 -5.31
C VAL A 89 -23.40 4.14 -3.80
N ILE A 90 -22.79 5.19 -3.27
CA ILE A 90 -22.64 5.40 -1.83
C ILE A 90 -23.31 6.71 -1.46
N GLN A 91 -24.35 6.63 -0.63
CA GLN A 91 -24.93 7.79 -0.01
C GLN A 91 -23.97 8.35 1.04
N ARG A 92 -23.32 9.48 0.73
CA ARG A 92 -22.25 10.05 1.57
C ARG A 92 -22.68 10.22 3.02
N SER A 93 -23.93 10.63 3.26
CA SER A 93 -24.47 10.81 4.62
C SER A 93 -24.63 9.50 5.41
N LYS A 94 -24.78 8.37 4.73
CA LYS A 94 -24.94 7.04 5.38
C LYS A 94 -23.62 6.31 5.53
N GLY A 95 -22.62 6.66 4.71
CA GLY A 95 -21.33 5.96 4.67
C GLY A 95 -21.42 4.63 3.94
N LEU A 96 -20.44 3.75 4.19
CA LEU A 96 -20.32 2.44 3.55
C LEU A 96 -20.09 1.36 4.61
N SER A 97 -20.87 0.26 4.53
CA SER A 97 -20.59 -0.95 5.27
C SER A 97 -20.27 -2.08 4.30
N PHE A 98 -19.24 -2.85 4.56
CA PHE A 98 -18.84 -3.98 3.75
C PHE A 98 -18.29 -5.10 4.63
N SER A 99 -18.32 -6.32 4.10
CA SER A 99 -17.79 -7.50 4.77
C SER A 99 -16.73 -8.17 3.92
N TRP A 100 -15.90 -8.98 4.55
CA TRP A 100 -14.91 -9.80 3.88
C TRP A 100 -14.96 -11.24 4.39
N SER A 101 -14.45 -12.15 3.56
CA SER A 101 -14.29 -13.55 3.95
C SER A 101 -13.29 -13.64 5.10
N ALA A 102 -13.61 -14.45 6.09
CA ALA A 102 -12.85 -14.62 7.33
C ALA A 102 -11.36 -14.92 7.11
N ASP A 103 -10.56 -14.74 8.16
CA ASP A 103 -9.14 -15.07 8.29
C ASP A 103 -8.16 -14.05 7.69
N ALA A 104 -8.55 -12.80 7.55
CA ALA A 104 -7.59 -11.75 7.29
C ALA A 104 -6.63 -11.61 8.49
N VAL A 105 -5.40 -12.10 8.35
CA VAL A 105 -4.35 -11.98 9.37
C VAL A 105 -3.74 -10.59 9.45
N ALA A 106 -3.93 -9.79 8.41
CA ALA A 106 -3.41 -8.42 8.32
C ALA A 106 -4.55 -7.40 8.36
N PRO A 107 -4.29 -6.17 8.84
CA PRO A 107 -5.26 -5.10 8.77
C PRO A 107 -5.76 -4.85 7.35
N ILE A 108 -7.04 -4.50 7.24
CA ILE A 108 -7.67 -4.10 5.99
C ILE A 108 -7.74 -2.58 5.97
N THR A 109 -7.17 -1.98 4.95
CA THR A 109 -7.25 -0.53 4.70
C THR A 109 -8.19 -0.28 3.55
N ALA A 110 -9.24 0.49 3.80
CA ALA A 110 -10.16 0.99 2.79
C ALA A 110 -9.86 2.46 2.53
N GLU A 111 -9.62 2.81 1.28
CA GLU A 111 -9.24 4.15 0.88
C GLU A 111 -10.16 4.68 -0.21
N PHE A 112 -10.67 5.88 -0.01
CA PHE A 112 -11.30 6.69 -1.05
C PHE A 112 -10.33 7.76 -1.51
N SER A 113 -10.24 7.97 -2.80
CA SER A 113 -9.52 9.11 -3.36
C SER A 113 -10.32 9.79 -4.46
N SER A 114 -10.24 11.10 -4.47
CA SER A 114 -10.80 11.94 -5.52
C SER A 114 -9.79 13.00 -5.92
N THR A 115 -9.66 13.21 -7.22
CA THR A 115 -8.77 14.24 -7.77
C THR A 115 -9.61 15.27 -8.47
N ALA A 116 -9.53 16.50 -8.04
CA ALA A 116 -10.21 17.64 -8.65
C ALA A 116 -9.19 18.65 -9.18
N THR A 117 -9.49 19.21 -10.33
CA THR A 117 -8.75 20.36 -10.88
C THR A 117 -9.46 21.63 -10.43
N LEU A 118 -8.75 22.52 -9.73
CA LEU A 118 -9.30 23.74 -9.18
C LEU A 118 -8.61 24.96 -9.81
N GLY A 119 -9.42 25.87 -10.33
CA GLY A 119 -8.98 27.19 -10.75
C GLY A 119 -8.12 27.25 -12.03
N ASP A 120 -7.61 28.44 -12.32
CA ASP A 120 -6.68 28.77 -13.40
C ASP A 120 -5.52 29.60 -12.82
N PRO A 121 -4.24 29.16 -12.91
CA PRO A 121 -3.79 27.91 -13.52
C PRO A 121 -4.27 26.67 -12.75
N ALA A 122 -4.51 25.61 -13.48
CA ALA A 122 -5.07 24.37 -12.98
C ALA A 122 -4.23 23.75 -11.83
N ALA A 123 -4.72 23.89 -10.61
CA ALA A 123 -4.17 23.20 -9.46
C ALA A 123 -4.87 21.86 -9.27
N VAL A 124 -4.11 20.79 -9.17
CA VAL A 124 -4.65 19.45 -8.91
C VAL A 124 -4.70 19.25 -7.40
N ARG A 125 -5.90 19.04 -6.86
CA ARG A 125 -6.10 18.68 -5.46
C ARG A 125 -6.58 17.23 -5.37
N THR A 126 -5.85 16.40 -4.64
CA THR A 126 -6.29 15.04 -4.29
C THR A 126 -6.78 15.04 -2.84
N THR A 127 -8.02 14.64 -2.64
CA THR A 127 -8.60 14.40 -1.32
C THR A 127 -8.61 12.89 -1.10
N ARG A 128 -8.14 12.46 0.07
CA ARG A 128 -8.04 11.04 0.42
C ARG A 128 -8.63 10.79 1.80
N VAL A 129 -9.43 9.74 1.92
CA VAL A 129 -9.96 9.23 3.18
C VAL A 129 -9.51 7.79 3.33
N SER A 130 -8.82 7.48 4.41
CA SER A 130 -8.30 6.14 4.69
C SER A 130 -8.84 5.64 6.02
N CYS A 131 -9.41 4.43 6.02
CA CYS A 131 -9.94 3.76 7.20
C CYS A 131 -9.27 2.40 7.35
N VAL A 132 -8.78 2.11 8.56
CA VAL A 132 -8.10 0.84 8.86
C VAL A 132 -8.99 0.01 9.77
N PHE A 133 -9.16 -1.26 9.42
CA PHE A 133 -9.95 -2.24 10.16
C PHE A 133 -9.06 -3.39 10.61
N ALA A 134 -9.34 -3.94 11.79
CA ALA A 134 -8.71 -5.19 12.21
C ALA A 134 -9.10 -6.30 11.23
N GLY A 135 -8.14 -7.05 10.72
CA GLY A 135 -8.40 -8.14 9.78
C GLY A 135 -9.34 -9.21 10.34
N SER A 136 -9.28 -9.46 11.65
CA SER A 136 -10.16 -10.38 12.37
C SER A 136 -11.60 -9.90 12.51
N ALA A 137 -11.91 -8.63 12.24
CA ALA A 137 -13.27 -8.13 12.23
C ALA A 137 -13.97 -8.57 10.93
N PRO A 138 -15.17 -9.15 10.96
CA PRO A 138 -15.82 -9.63 9.73
C PRO A 138 -16.46 -8.52 8.90
N ILE A 139 -16.59 -7.32 9.47
CA ILE A 139 -17.30 -6.19 8.86
C ILE A 139 -16.53 -4.90 9.11
N GLY A 140 -16.40 -4.09 8.05
CA GLY A 140 -15.93 -2.70 8.10
C GLY A 140 -17.11 -1.74 7.96
N LYS A 141 -17.09 -0.67 8.73
CA LYS A 141 -18.06 0.43 8.60
C LYS A 141 -17.33 1.76 8.53
N ILE A 142 -17.49 2.44 7.41
CA ILE A 142 -17.00 3.79 7.18
C ILE A 142 -18.18 4.74 7.42
N PRO A 143 -18.14 5.56 8.46
CA PRO A 143 -19.26 6.46 8.75
C PRO A 143 -19.36 7.56 7.70
N GLY A 144 -20.57 8.06 7.45
CA GLY A 144 -20.80 9.16 6.51
C GLY A 144 -20.00 10.43 6.86
N THR A 145 -19.79 10.67 8.15
CA THR A 145 -18.97 11.80 8.62
C THR A 145 -17.52 11.75 8.15
N ALA A 146 -16.97 10.56 7.91
CA ALA A 146 -15.62 10.42 7.36
C ALA A 146 -15.54 10.77 5.86
N LEU A 147 -16.67 10.75 5.16
CA LEU A 147 -16.76 11.01 3.73
C LEU A 147 -17.12 12.46 3.38
N THR A 148 -17.36 13.31 4.37
CA THR A 148 -17.86 14.69 4.16
C THR A 148 -16.92 15.56 3.34
N ASP A 149 -15.61 15.35 3.43
CA ASP A 149 -14.62 16.16 2.73
C ASP A 149 -14.37 15.69 1.29
N LEU A 150 -14.91 14.52 0.91
CA LEU A 150 -14.85 14.06 -0.46
C LEU A 150 -15.92 14.76 -1.30
N PRO A 151 -15.61 15.19 -2.53
CA PRO A 151 -16.59 15.74 -3.43
C PRO A 151 -17.63 14.70 -3.82
N LEU A 152 -18.86 15.15 -4.15
CA LEU A 152 -19.88 14.30 -4.78
C LEU A 152 -19.42 13.90 -6.20
N GLY A 153 -19.86 12.75 -6.66
CA GLY A 153 -19.54 12.22 -7.97
C GLY A 153 -18.54 11.07 -7.91
N ASN A 154 -17.77 10.92 -8.96
CA ASN A 154 -16.85 9.77 -9.10
C ASN A 154 -15.67 9.86 -8.13
N VAL A 155 -15.43 8.76 -7.45
CA VAL A 155 -14.27 8.55 -6.58
C VAL A 155 -13.67 7.16 -6.83
N ASP A 156 -12.38 7.03 -6.64
CA ASP A 156 -11.72 5.74 -6.61
C ASP A 156 -11.84 5.16 -5.20
N PHE A 157 -12.32 3.94 -5.10
CA PHE A 157 -12.37 3.20 -3.86
C PHE A 157 -11.47 1.97 -3.95
N GLN A 158 -10.55 1.86 -3.03
CA GLN A 158 -9.55 0.81 -3.01
C GLN A 158 -9.50 0.13 -1.65
N ILE A 159 -9.36 -1.19 -1.65
CA ILE A 159 -9.14 -1.96 -0.43
C ILE A 159 -7.83 -2.71 -0.55
N THR A 160 -6.98 -2.57 0.46
CA THR A 160 -5.68 -3.25 0.54
C THR A 160 -5.53 -3.95 1.88
N GLN A 161 -4.81 -5.06 1.86
CA GLN A 161 -4.24 -5.66 3.07
C GLN A 161 -2.74 -5.50 3.03
N VAL A 162 -2.14 -5.03 4.13
CA VAL A 162 -0.70 -4.90 4.25
C VAL A 162 -0.26 -5.48 5.59
N ALA A 163 0.54 -6.52 5.52
CA ALA A 163 1.31 -6.99 6.65
C ALA A 163 2.66 -6.26 6.66
N HIS A 164 3.12 -5.87 7.83
CA HIS A 164 4.39 -5.18 7.97
C HIS A 164 5.22 -5.76 9.10
N ALA A 165 6.52 -5.69 8.93
CA ALA A 165 7.50 -5.93 9.97
C ALA A 165 8.51 -4.78 9.97
N VAL A 166 9.07 -4.48 11.13
CA VAL A 166 10.10 -3.45 11.31
C VAL A 166 11.25 -4.06 12.10
N ALA A 167 12.46 -3.76 11.69
CA ALA A 167 13.66 -4.05 12.46
C ALA A 167 14.59 -2.83 12.49
N ALA A 168 15.26 -2.64 13.59
CA ALA A 168 16.38 -1.73 13.67
C ALA A 168 17.65 -2.45 13.20
N ALA A 169 18.39 -1.82 12.28
CA ALA A 169 19.70 -2.25 11.86
C ALA A 169 20.67 -1.10 12.14
N GLU A 170 21.25 -1.09 13.34
CA GLU A 170 22.01 0.03 13.89
C GLU A 170 21.21 1.34 13.89
N ASN A 171 21.57 2.30 13.05
CA ASN A 171 20.90 3.61 12.91
C ASN A 171 19.82 3.61 11.82
N TRP A 172 19.41 2.44 11.31
CA TRP A 172 18.41 2.30 10.24
C TRP A 172 17.13 1.64 10.73
N ASP A 173 16.01 2.24 10.40
CA ASP A 173 14.69 1.61 10.52
C ASP A 173 14.38 0.90 9.19
N VAL A 174 14.46 -0.42 9.19
CA VAL A 174 14.11 -1.24 8.02
C VAL A 174 12.66 -1.67 8.14
N ARG A 175 11.88 -1.42 7.09
CA ARG A 175 10.47 -1.80 7.02
C ARG A 175 10.23 -2.76 5.87
N LEU A 176 9.58 -3.87 6.17
CA LEU A 176 9.06 -4.82 5.20
C LEU A 176 7.54 -4.65 5.13
N ASN A 177 7.02 -4.39 3.93
CA ASN A 177 5.59 -4.38 3.67
C ASN A 177 5.28 -5.47 2.65
N VAL A 178 4.35 -6.35 2.99
CA VAL A 178 3.81 -7.38 2.10
C VAL A 178 2.33 -7.12 1.92
N SER A 179 1.91 -6.86 0.69
CA SER A 179 0.50 -6.59 0.37
C SER A 179 -0.14 -7.76 -0.35
N ALA A 180 -1.35 -8.09 0.02
CA ALA A 180 -2.25 -8.89 -0.78
C ALA A 180 -3.13 -7.99 -1.64
N ASN A 181 -3.72 -8.59 -2.66
CA ASN A 181 -4.51 -7.92 -3.70
C ASN A 181 -5.25 -6.68 -3.24
N THR A 182 -5.05 -5.66 -4.04
CA THR A 182 -5.88 -4.47 -4.01
C THR A 182 -7.13 -4.74 -4.83
N ALA A 183 -8.28 -4.67 -4.21
CA ALA A 183 -9.55 -4.59 -4.92
C ALA A 183 -9.82 -3.11 -5.20
N VAL A 184 -9.97 -2.77 -6.48
CA VAL A 184 -10.31 -1.39 -6.90
C VAL A 184 -11.73 -1.39 -7.44
N PHE A 185 -12.52 -0.45 -6.96
CA PHE A 185 -13.92 -0.27 -7.32
C PHE A 185 -14.13 1.16 -7.82
N GLY A 186 -14.84 1.34 -8.92
CA GLY A 186 -15.42 2.63 -9.23
C GLY A 186 -16.56 2.92 -8.25
N ALA A 187 -16.55 4.07 -7.62
CA ALA A 187 -17.61 4.49 -6.73
C ALA A 187 -18.16 5.86 -7.10
N VAL A 188 -19.46 6.06 -6.85
CA VAL A 188 -20.13 7.36 -6.99
C VAL A 188 -20.66 7.76 -5.62
N LEU A 189 -20.28 8.94 -5.15
CA LEU A 189 -20.80 9.54 -3.93
C LEU A 189 -22.02 10.42 -4.27
N GLU A 190 -23.12 10.20 -3.57
CA GLU A 190 -24.38 10.96 -3.68
C GLU A 190 -24.75 11.63 -2.34
#